data_23de66909985ddf3f4ab6f86dc691228
#
_entry.id   23de66909985ddf3f4ab6f86dc691228
#
_cell.length_a   1.000
_cell.length_b   1.000
_cell.length_c   1.000
_cell.angle_alpha   90.00
_cell.angle_beta   90.00
_cell.angle_gamma   90.00
#
_symmetry.space_group_name_H-M   'P 1'
#
loop_
_entity.id
_entity.type
_entity.pdbx_description
1 polymer ?
#
loop_
_entity_poly.entity_id
_entity_poly.type
_entity_poly.pdbx_seq_one_letter_code
_entity_poly.pdbx_strand_id
1 'polypeptide(L)'
;MAGLSTACLPLRVPAWEKNAMQRPKFPDADAKWKRTWDAALATLAGNVKLLSRYKRPVMIEGAEYRGIWLECSPMESLVYARQAEFVPHTEGLPSPVEIARANHMAFFAVQREDGQLPAYIWMDEVGYGQIQMVVPVAATAWELAQLTKDDELLKTAYEACSRWDAWLRRYRDTRKTGLVEGFCTYDTGMDNSPRWAGLADSCPDADARKCPPAPSLPRLCPDLSATVYGGRIALAAMAQALGKKAEAERWLAEAETIRKLIIERLYCAEDAAFYDLDAQGKFVRVRSDLISRVMGEHVLKLEIASDRRIFDDVWARQLHNPDAFWAPFPLTSVAMNDPLFVRSIPENSWGGASQALTALRASRWMEHYGKQPEFIHLMQQWVAGINRSGKSTGEFWAQMNPMTGEFTRQGAEPGYSPTALVYLDFVRRLSSHSI
;
A
#
# COMPACT_ATOMS: atom_id res chain seq x y z
N MET A 1 -38.65 4.49 20.00
CA MET A 1 -37.44 5.19 19.51
C MET A 1 -36.29 4.69 20.32
N ALA A 2 -35.61 3.66 19.82
CA ALA A 2 -34.39 3.09 20.43
C ALA A 2 -33.19 3.79 19.77
N GLY A 3 -32.50 4.60 20.59
CA GLY A 3 -31.28 5.28 20.15
C GLY A 3 -30.18 4.28 19.88
N LEU A 4 -29.80 4.15 18.64
CA LEU A 4 -28.58 3.48 18.22
C LEU A 4 -27.38 4.32 18.69
N SER A 5 -26.79 3.94 19.81
CA SER A 5 -25.51 4.41 20.25
C SER A 5 -24.47 3.88 19.27
N THR A 6 -24.09 4.67 18.28
CA THR A 6 -22.88 4.43 17.48
C THR A 6 -21.67 4.71 18.36
N ALA A 7 -21.28 3.72 19.16
CA ALA A 7 -19.96 3.71 19.77
C ALA A 7 -18.96 3.64 18.61
N CYS A 8 -18.30 4.78 18.31
CA CYS A 8 -17.06 4.80 17.55
C CYS A 8 -16.08 3.87 18.27
N LEU A 9 -15.91 2.65 17.76
CA LEU A 9 -14.83 1.78 18.21
C LEU A 9 -13.54 2.54 17.90
N PRO A 10 -12.70 2.87 18.90
CA PRO A 10 -11.38 3.39 18.63
C PRO A 10 -10.70 2.35 17.75
N LEU A 11 -10.10 2.78 16.64
CA LEU A 11 -9.16 1.96 15.88
C LEU A 11 -8.23 1.34 16.92
N ARG A 12 -8.42 0.05 17.21
CA ARG A 12 -7.59 -0.64 18.20
C ARG A 12 -6.17 -0.55 17.67
N VAL A 13 -5.35 0.21 18.40
CA VAL A 13 -3.91 0.13 18.25
C VAL A 13 -3.56 -1.36 18.32
N PRO A 14 -3.00 -1.95 17.27
CA PRO A 14 -2.74 -3.39 17.23
C PRO A 14 -1.98 -3.81 18.49
N ALA A 15 -2.26 -5.01 19.01
CA ALA A 15 -1.69 -5.47 20.28
C ALA A 15 -0.14 -5.47 20.30
N TRP A 16 0.49 -5.53 19.11
CA TRP A 16 1.94 -5.46 18.95
C TRP A 16 2.53 -4.06 19.22
N GLU A 17 1.77 -2.95 19.08
CA GLU A 17 2.25 -1.62 19.47
C GLU A 17 2.47 -1.49 20.98
N LYS A 18 1.76 -2.29 21.79
CA LYS A 18 1.96 -2.32 23.24
C LYS A 18 3.22 -3.08 23.67
N ASN A 19 3.75 -3.96 22.81
CA ASN A 19 4.95 -4.76 23.05
C ASN A 19 6.19 -4.25 22.27
N ALA A 20 6.13 -3.10 21.63
CA ALA A 20 7.10 -2.57 20.67
C ALA A 20 8.48 -2.20 21.28
N MET A 21 8.69 -2.44 22.57
CA MET A 21 9.92 -2.02 23.26
C MET A 21 11.03 -3.09 23.29
N GLN A 22 10.85 -4.24 22.64
CA GLN A 22 11.92 -5.24 22.62
C GLN A 22 12.80 -5.08 21.39
N ARG A 23 14.09 -4.87 21.61
CA ARG A 23 15.09 -4.90 20.53
C ARG A 23 15.00 -6.23 19.81
N PRO A 24 15.14 -6.25 18.47
CA PRO A 24 15.17 -7.50 17.72
C PRO A 24 16.20 -8.44 18.32
N LYS A 25 15.78 -9.65 18.68
CA LYS A 25 16.69 -10.71 19.12
C LYS A 25 17.05 -11.52 17.88
N PHE A 26 18.33 -11.55 17.56
CA PHE A 26 18.81 -12.45 16.52
C PHE A 26 19.13 -13.81 17.18
N PRO A 27 18.83 -14.94 16.53
CA PRO A 27 19.31 -16.23 16.99
C PRO A 27 20.83 -16.19 17.12
N ASP A 28 21.38 -16.59 18.25
CA ASP A 28 22.82 -16.53 18.55
C ASP A 28 23.70 -17.27 17.53
N ALA A 29 23.11 -18.21 16.79
CA ALA A 29 23.79 -19.03 15.79
C ALA A 29 23.78 -18.44 14.38
N ASP A 30 23.03 -17.35 14.07
CA ASP A 30 22.88 -16.84 12.69
C ASP A 30 23.35 -15.39 12.53
N ALA A 31 24.66 -15.20 12.42
CA ALA A 31 25.29 -13.91 12.10
C ALA A 31 24.80 -13.29 10.76
N LYS A 32 24.10 -14.06 9.93
CA LYS A 32 23.57 -13.61 8.64
C LYS A 32 22.39 -12.64 8.83
N TRP A 33 21.52 -12.91 9.79
CA TRP A 33 20.40 -12.02 10.10
C TRP A 33 20.87 -10.61 10.48
N LYS A 34 21.87 -10.54 11.35
CA LYS A 34 22.42 -9.25 11.76
C LYS A 34 23.07 -8.51 10.61
N ARG A 35 23.83 -9.20 9.75
CA ARG A 35 24.45 -8.56 8.56
C ARG A 35 23.38 -8.03 7.61
N THR A 36 22.32 -8.80 7.36
CA THR A 36 21.20 -8.35 6.50
C THR A 36 20.43 -7.18 7.14
N TRP A 37 20.26 -7.19 8.46
CA TRP A 37 19.67 -6.08 9.21
C TRP A 37 20.49 -4.80 9.07
N ASP A 38 21.81 -4.88 9.32
CA ASP A 38 22.70 -3.74 9.20
C ASP A 38 22.75 -3.21 7.76
N ALA A 39 22.73 -4.11 6.77
CA ALA A 39 22.66 -3.75 5.36
C ALA A 39 21.32 -3.06 5.00
N ALA A 40 20.20 -3.51 5.54
CA ALA A 40 18.91 -2.86 5.34
C ALA A 40 18.89 -1.43 5.90
N LEU A 41 19.42 -1.22 7.10
CA LEU A 41 19.58 0.10 7.68
C LEU A 41 20.47 1.01 6.82
N ALA A 42 21.60 0.50 6.34
CA ALA A 42 22.51 1.23 5.46
C ALA A 42 21.85 1.60 4.12
N THR A 43 21.06 0.69 3.54
CA THR A 43 20.28 0.94 2.32
C THR A 43 19.29 2.08 2.52
N LEU A 44 18.50 2.05 3.60
CA LEU A 44 17.53 3.10 3.88
C LEU A 44 18.21 4.45 4.14
N ALA A 45 19.31 4.48 4.89
CA ALA A 45 20.10 5.68 5.09
C ALA A 45 20.64 6.25 3.76
N GLY A 46 21.13 5.38 2.88
CA GLY A 46 21.60 5.73 1.54
C GLY A 46 20.50 6.26 0.62
N ASN A 47 19.24 5.86 0.86
CA ASN A 47 18.08 6.30 0.08
C ASN A 47 17.41 7.58 0.63
N VAL A 48 17.95 8.18 1.68
CA VAL A 48 17.53 9.52 2.12
C VAL A 48 18.18 10.57 1.21
N LYS A 49 17.34 11.29 0.46
CA LYS A 49 17.79 12.26 -0.57
C LYS A 49 17.08 13.61 -0.40
N LEU A 50 17.78 14.67 -0.78
CA LEU A 50 17.22 16.01 -0.82
C LEU A 50 16.52 16.22 -2.17
N LEU A 51 15.20 16.40 -2.16
CA LEU A 51 14.46 16.82 -3.35
C LEU A 51 14.60 18.32 -3.54
N SER A 52 15.08 18.76 -4.70
CA SER A 52 15.36 20.18 -4.99
C SER A 52 14.12 21.07 -4.82
N ARG A 53 12.94 20.56 -5.17
CA ARG A 53 11.68 21.32 -5.07
C ARG A 53 11.11 21.38 -3.67
N TYR A 54 11.32 20.34 -2.86
CA TYR A 54 10.80 20.30 -1.48
C TYR A 54 11.80 20.80 -0.46
N LYS A 55 13.11 20.79 -0.79
CA LYS A 55 14.22 21.28 0.04
C LYS A 55 14.35 20.62 1.43
N ARG A 56 13.78 19.43 1.59
CA ARG A 56 13.95 18.61 2.79
C ARG A 56 14.27 17.17 2.40
N PRO A 57 15.09 16.49 3.21
CA PRO A 57 15.39 15.09 2.98
C PRO A 57 14.14 14.24 3.07
N VAL A 58 13.97 13.34 2.10
CA VAL A 58 12.91 12.32 2.04
C VAL A 58 13.55 10.97 1.76
N MET A 59 12.89 9.89 2.12
CA MET A 59 13.28 8.55 1.71
C MET A 59 12.68 8.25 0.33
N ILE A 60 13.54 7.99 -0.65
CA ILE A 60 13.15 7.55 -1.98
C ILE A 60 12.97 6.04 -2.01
N GLU A 61 12.28 5.53 -3.04
CA GLU A 61 11.93 4.11 -3.17
C GLU A 61 13.15 3.20 -3.38
N GLY A 62 14.22 3.71 -3.96
CA GLY A 62 15.45 2.94 -4.16
C GLY A 62 16.53 3.74 -4.90
N ALA A 63 17.73 3.17 -5.03
CA ALA A 63 18.90 3.87 -5.56
C ALA A 63 18.70 4.44 -6.99
N GLU A 64 17.93 3.76 -7.83
CA GLU A 64 17.64 4.20 -9.21
C GLU A 64 16.42 5.12 -9.33
N TYR A 65 15.60 5.18 -8.30
CA TYR A 65 14.39 5.99 -8.35
C TYR A 65 14.71 7.46 -8.16
N ARG A 66 14.12 8.29 -8.98
CA ARG A 66 14.39 9.74 -9.03
C ARG A 66 13.69 10.54 -7.92
N GLY A 67 12.89 9.89 -7.09
CA GLY A 67 12.13 10.58 -6.05
C GLY A 67 11.15 9.68 -5.30
N ILE A 68 10.00 10.25 -4.95
CA ILE A 68 8.95 9.63 -4.15
C ILE A 68 7.65 9.50 -4.94
N TRP A 69 6.88 8.44 -4.65
CA TRP A 69 5.62 8.10 -5.30
C TRP A 69 4.47 8.10 -4.30
N LEU A 70 3.30 8.59 -4.72
CA LEU A 70 2.13 8.67 -3.82
C LEU A 70 1.65 7.29 -3.37
N GLU A 71 1.81 6.27 -4.20
CA GLU A 71 1.33 4.90 -3.95
C GLU A 71 2.02 4.19 -2.78
N CYS A 72 3.29 4.50 -2.54
CA CYS A 72 4.15 3.71 -1.65
C CYS A 72 4.90 4.54 -0.63
N SER A 73 5.50 5.68 -1.02
CA SER A 73 6.44 6.42 -0.16
C SER A 73 5.85 6.91 1.16
N PRO A 74 4.58 7.35 1.27
CA PRO A 74 3.97 7.66 2.56
C PRO A 74 3.90 6.45 3.50
N MET A 75 3.52 5.27 2.98
CA MET A 75 3.46 4.04 3.76
C MET A 75 4.86 3.55 4.16
N GLU A 76 5.80 3.53 3.22
CA GLU A 76 7.18 3.11 3.47
C GLU A 76 7.82 3.94 4.57
N SER A 77 7.70 5.26 4.46
CA SER A 77 8.26 6.17 5.45
C SER A 77 7.61 6.03 6.83
N LEU A 78 6.31 5.73 6.90
CA LEU A 78 5.62 5.39 8.14
C LEU A 78 6.17 4.10 8.77
N VAL A 79 6.40 3.05 7.95
CA VAL A 79 7.02 1.81 8.43
C VAL A 79 8.43 2.10 8.93
N TYR A 80 9.19 2.96 8.25
CA TYR A 80 10.51 3.38 8.70
C TYR A 80 10.46 4.14 10.04
N ALA A 81 9.50 5.06 10.20
CA ALA A 81 9.29 5.78 11.47
C ALA A 81 9.02 4.83 12.64
N ARG A 82 8.31 3.71 12.39
CA ARG A 82 8.06 2.67 13.40
C ARG A 82 9.30 1.87 13.80
N GLN A 83 10.40 1.99 13.04
CA GLN A 83 11.69 1.39 13.36
C GLN A 83 12.63 2.39 14.06
N ALA A 84 12.20 3.62 14.38
CA ALA A 84 13.06 4.71 14.82
C ALA A 84 13.96 4.35 16.02
N GLU A 85 13.48 3.55 16.97
CA GLU A 85 14.28 3.13 18.13
C GLU A 85 15.43 2.18 17.77
N PHE A 86 15.36 1.50 16.61
CA PHE A 86 16.37 0.56 16.13
C PHE A 86 17.32 1.17 15.10
N VAL A 87 17.01 2.37 14.61
CA VAL A 87 17.83 3.08 13.63
C VAL A 87 18.90 3.88 14.37
N PRO A 88 20.20 3.59 14.16
CA PRO A 88 21.26 4.36 14.77
C PRO A 88 21.18 5.83 14.35
N HIS A 89 21.39 6.73 15.30
CA HIS A 89 21.56 8.15 14.97
C HIS A 89 22.78 8.32 14.07
N THR A 90 22.59 8.95 12.92
CA THR A 90 23.68 9.30 11.99
C THR A 90 23.76 10.80 11.88
N GLU A 91 24.91 11.37 12.17
CA GLU A 91 25.13 12.82 12.06
C GLU A 91 24.83 13.31 10.65
N GLY A 92 24.05 14.37 10.54
CA GLY A 92 23.65 14.97 9.27
C GLY A 92 22.43 14.29 8.60
N LEU A 93 21.90 13.17 9.13
CA LEU A 93 20.66 12.58 8.65
C LEU A 93 19.51 12.88 9.64
N PRO A 94 18.31 13.24 9.12
CA PRO A 94 17.12 13.35 9.96
C PRO A 94 16.74 11.99 10.55
N SER A 95 16.02 12.00 11.66
CA SER A 95 15.44 10.80 12.24
C SER A 95 14.41 10.16 11.30
N PRO A 96 14.11 8.85 11.41
CA PRO A 96 13.07 8.20 10.63
C PRO A 96 11.70 8.87 10.74
N VAL A 97 11.39 9.46 11.90
CA VAL A 97 10.14 10.21 12.13
C VAL A 97 10.13 11.52 11.32
N GLU A 98 11.22 12.27 11.31
CA GLU A 98 11.33 13.51 10.51
C GLU A 98 11.28 13.19 9.01
N ILE A 99 11.89 12.09 8.58
CA ILE A 99 11.82 11.61 7.20
C ILE A 99 10.39 11.24 6.82
N ALA A 100 9.68 10.50 7.67
CA ALA A 100 8.28 10.14 7.41
C ALA A 100 7.39 11.37 7.29
N ARG A 101 7.58 12.34 8.20
CA ARG A 101 6.88 13.63 8.12
C ARG A 101 7.19 14.35 6.81
N ALA A 102 8.45 14.39 6.40
CA ALA A 102 8.86 15.03 5.16
C ALA A 102 8.26 14.35 3.93
N ASN A 103 8.22 13.01 3.88
CA ASN A 103 7.60 12.26 2.78
C ASN A 103 6.10 12.60 2.63
N HIS A 104 5.34 12.75 3.72
CA HIS A 104 3.93 13.15 3.64
C HIS A 104 3.77 14.62 3.24
N MET A 105 4.48 15.51 3.94
CA MET A 105 4.36 16.96 3.74
C MET A 105 4.80 17.38 2.33
N ALA A 106 5.70 16.63 1.68
CA ALA A 106 6.12 16.92 0.32
C ALA A 106 4.95 16.87 -0.68
N PHE A 107 4.07 15.85 -0.58
CA PHE A 107 2.89 15.74 -1.42
C PHE A 107 1.88 16.87 -1.16
N PHE A 108 1.68 17.24 0.10
CA PHE A 108 0.76 18.30 0.46
C PHE A 108 1.25 19.68 0.03
N ALA A 109 2.57 19.92 0.11
CA ALA A 109 3.19 21.21 -0.26
C ALA A 109 3.08 21.55 -1.76
N VAL A 110 2.95 20.55 -2.62
CA VAL A 110 2.83 20.73 -4.08
C VAL A 110 1.44 20.35 -4.59
N GLN A 111 0.44 20.25 -3.72
CA GLN A 111 -0.94 20.02 -4.12
C GLN A 111 -1.44 21.16 -5.01
N ARG A 112 -2.07 20.82 -6.14
CA ARG A 112 -2.67 21.83 -7.04
C ARG A 112 -3.86 22.56 -6.40
N GLU A 113 -4.18 23.74 -6.90
CA GLU A 113 -5.31 24.56 -6.42
C GLU A 113 -6.64 23.84 -6.54
N ASP A 114 -6.83 23.01 -7.58
CA ASP A 114 -8.04 22.21 -7.78
C ASP A 114 -8.15 21.01 -6.81
N GLY A 115 -7.12 20.74 -6.02
CA GLY A 115 -7.05 19.66 -5.03
C GLY A 115 -6.30 18.42 -5.47
N GLN A 116 -5.77 18.36 -6.69
CA GLN A 116 -5.00 17.21 -7.17
C GLN A 116 -3.69 17.07 -6.39
N LEU A 117 -3.44 15.87 -5.80
CA LEU A 117 -2.13 15.48 -5.34
C LEU A 117 -1.30 14.96 -6.52
N PRO A 118 0.03 15.15 -6.50
CA PRO A 118 0.88 14.56 -7.53
C PRO A 118 0.98 13.05 -7.38
N ALA A 119 1.17 12.36 -8.49
CA ALA A 119 1.50 10.94 -8.51
C ALA A 119 2.92 10.68 -8.00
N TYR A 120 3.83 11.59 -8.33
CA TYR A 120 5.24 11.51 -7.92
C TYR A 120 5.86 12.90 -7.77
N ILE A 121 6.94 12.94 -6.99
CA ILE A 121 7.83 14.10 -6.85
C ILE A 121 9.25 13.61 -7.07
N TRP A 122 9.83 13.92 -8.22
CA TRP A 122 11.21 13.61 -8.56
C TRP A 122 12.14 14.77 -8.20
N MET A 123 13.44 14.56 -8.35
CA MET A 123 14.46 15.58 -8.11
C MET A 123 14.17 16.90 -8.85
N ASP A 124 13.72 16.80 -10.09
CA ASP A 124 13.55 17.90 -11.04
C ASP A 124 12.11 18.10 -11.52
N GLU A 125 11.20 17.19 -11.22
CA GLU A 125 9.84 17.16 -11.76
C GLU A 125 8.79 16.80 -10.70
N VAL A 126 7.56 17.28 -10.91
CA VAL A 126 6.37 16.85 -10.17
C VAL A 126 5.32 16.38 -11.17
N GLY A 127 4.89 15.13 -11.06
CA GLY A 127 4.00 14.50 -12.03
C GLY A 127 2.54 14.46 -11.61
N TYR A 128 1.64 14.79 -12.55
CA TYR A 128 0.19 14.79 -12.33
C TYR A 128 -0.56 14.02 -13.43
N GLY A 129 0.15 13.16 -14.16
CA GLY A 129 -0.38 12.42 -15.31
C GLY A 129 -1.18 11.17 -14.97
N GLN A 130 -1.25 10.79 -13.70
CA GLN A 130 -2.02 9.67 -13.16
C GLN A 130 -2.36 9.95 -11.69
N ILE A 131 -3.19 9.10 -11.07
CA ILE A 131 -3.54 9.26 -9.64
C ILE A 131 -2.65 8.42 -8.71
N GLN A 132 -2.12 7.33 -9.18
CA GLN A 132 -1.15 6.44 -8.54
C GLN A 132 -1.48 6.17 -7.06
N MET A 133 -2.66 5.57 -6.83
CA MET A 133 -3.19 5.32 -5.50
C MET A 133 -3.13 3.83 -5.16
N VAL A 134 -2.58 3.49 -4.01
CA VAL A 134 -2.59 2.12 -3.47
C VAL A 134 -2.92 2.12 -1.99
N VAL A 135 -2.14 2.82 -1.16
CA VAL A 135 -2.44 3.00 0.26
C VAL A 135 -2.91 4.43 0.46
N PRO A 136 -4.03 4.65 1.18
CA PRO A 136 -4.53 6.01 1.37
C PRO A 136 -3.52 6.88 2.11
N VAL A 137 -3.04 7.95 1.48
CA VAL A 137 -2.14 8.91 2.12
C VAL A 137 -2.79 9.54 3.37
N ALA A 138 -4.12 9.67 3.38
CA ALA A 138 -4.86 10.10 4.56
C ALA A 138 -4.69 9.13 5.74
N ALA A 139 -4.72 7.81 5.48
CA ALA A 139 -4.56 6.80 6.53
C ALA A 139 -3.13 6.82 7.11
N THR A 140 -2.12 6.85 6.24
CA THR A 140 -0.72 6.88 6.69
C THR A 140 -0.37 8.18 7.41
N ALA A 141 -0.89 9.33 6.96
CA ALA A 141 -0.71 10.61 7.63
C ALA A 141 -1.41 10.64 9.01
N TRP A 142 -2.61 10.07 9.12
CA TRP A 142 -3.31 9.90 10.41
C TRP A 142 -2.50 9.04 11.37
N GLU A 143 -2.04 7.87 10.92
CA GLU A 143 -1.24 6.96 11.72
C GLU A 143 0.07 7.62 12.19
N LEU A 144 0.74 8.37 11.31
CA LEU A 144 1.95 9.12 11.67
C LEU A 144 1.66 10.24 12.67
N ALA A 145 0.58 11.02 12.47
CA ALA A 145 0.21 12.09 13.39
C ALA A 145 -0.12 11.54 14.79
N GLN A 146 -0.76 10.37 14.88
CA GLN A 146 -1.00 9.69 16.16
C GLN A 146 0.30 9.20 16.81
N LEU A 147 1.21 8.61 16.03
CA LEU A 147 2.50 8.12 16.50
C LEU A 147 3.35 9.25 17.08
N THR A 148 3.34 10.42 16.44
CA THR A 148 4.21 11.56 16.77
C THR A 148 3.54 12.65 17.59
N LYS A 149 2.21 12.61 17.73
CA LYS A 149 1.38 13.68 18.31
C LYS A 149 1.59 15.02 17.59
N ASP A 150 1.70 14.98 16.26
CA ASP A 150 1.95 16.15 15.41
C ASP A 150 0.64 16.78 14.95
N ASP A 151 0.20 17.82 15.65
CA ASP A 151 -1.04 18.55 15.34
C ASP A 151 -0.95 19.34 14.02
N GLU A 152 0.24 19.78 13.60
CA GLU A 152 0.43 20.47 12.32
C GLU A 152 0.26 19.49 11.16
N LEU A 153 0.87 18.31 11.24
CA LEU A 153 0.67 17.26 10.26
C LEU A 153 -0.79 16.85 10.17
N LEU A 154 -1.46 16.67 11.33
CA LEU A 154 -2.88 16.31 11.39
C LEU A 154 -3.77 17.32 10.65
N LYS A 155 -3.62 18.62 10.92
CA LYS A 155 -4.40 19.68 10.28
C LYS A 155 -4.12 19.75 8.77
N THR A 156 -2.84 19.78 8.39
CA THR A 156 -2.43 19.85 6.99
C THR A 156 -2.92 18.64 6.19
N ALA A 157 -2.78 17.43 6.74
CA ALA A 157 -3.24 16.21 6.10
C ALA A 157 -4.77 16.19 5.94
N TYR A 158 -5.52 16.59 6.96
CA TYR A 158 -6.98 16.68 6.87
C TYR A 158 -7.43 17.60 5.73
N GLU A 159 -6.87 18.79 5.63
CA GLU A 159 -7.20 19.76 4.59
C GLU A 159 -6.80 19.26 3.19
N ALA A 160 -5.57 18.79 3.03
CA ALA A 160 -5.07 18.31 1.75
C ALA A 160 -5.83 17.06 1.26
N CYS A 161 -6.05 16.08 2.13
CA CYS A 161 -6.74 14.85 1.76
C CYS A 161 -8.25 15.07 1.52
N SER A 162 -8.88 16.02 2.22
CA SER A 162 -10.28 16.40 1.94
C SER A 162 -10.42 17.01 0.53
N ARG A 163 -9.49 17.86 0.13
CA ARG A 163 -9.42 18.43 -1.24
C ARG A 163 -9.14 17.36 -2.28
N TRP A 164 -8.27 16.39 -1.95
CA TRP A 164 -7.98 15.26 -2.82
C TRP A 164 -9.21 14.36 -3.05
N ASP A 165 -9.96 14.00 -2.01
CA ASP A 165 -11.22 13.26 -2.15
C ASP A 165 -12.23 14.01 -3.05
N ALA A 166 -12.35 15.31 -2.87
CA ALA A 166 -13.22 16.14 -3.71
C ALA A 166 -12.79 16.15 -5.18
N TRP A 167 -11.46 16.19 -5.45
CA TRP A 167 -10.90 16.09 -6.78
C TRP A 167 -11.19 14.73 -7.44
N LEU A 168 -11.02 13.63 -6.69
CA LEU A 168 -11.33 12.28 -7.18
C LEU A 168 -12.81 12.12 -7.55
N ARG A 169 -13.72 12.61 -6.72
CA ARG A 169 -15.16 12.61 -7.03
C ARG A 169 -15.48 13.37 -8.31
N ARG A 170 -14.78 14.45 -8.56
CA ARG A 170 -15.03 15.31 -9.72
C ARG A 170 -14.49 14.71 -11.00
N TYR A 171 -13.30 14.13 -10.98
CA TYR A 171 -12.56 13.78 -12.18
C TYR A 171 -12.37 12.27 -12.38
N ARG A 172 -12.61 11.47 -11.35
CA ARG A 172 -12.44 10.01 -11.39
C ARG A 172 -13.72 9.24 -11.03
N ASP A 173 -14.87 9.89 -11.20
CA ASP A 173 -16.21 9.31 -11.24
C ASP A 173 -17.00 10.03 -12.34
N THR A 174 -16.52 9.93 -13.59
CA THR A 174 -17.10 10.64 -14.74
C THR A 174 -18.49 10.13 -15.09
N ARG A 175 -18.76 8.85 -14.80
CA ARG A 175 -20.05 8.17 -15.03
C ARG A 175 -21.03 8.29 -13.85
N LYS A 176 -20.65 8.97 -12.77
CA LYS A 176 -21.48 9.17 -11.57
C LYS A 176 -21.96 7.87 -10.93
N THR A 177 -21.05 6.92 -10.82
CA THR A 177 -21.29 5.59 -10.24
C THR A 177 -21.08 5.54 -8.74
N GLY A 178 -20.37 6.51 -8.17
CA GLY A 178 -19.91 6.53 -6.79
C GLY A 178 -18.65 5.70 -6.54
N LEU A 179 -18.07 5.10 -7.59
CA LEU A 179 -16.84 4.33 -7.57
C LEU A 179 -15.71 5.07 -8.29
N VAL A 180 -14.47 4.71 -8.03
CA VAL A 180 -13.30 5.35 -8.64
C VAL A 180 -12.97 4.70 -9.98
N GLU A 181 -12.75 5.54 -10.96
CA GLU A 181 -12.36 5.16 -12.31
C GLU A 181 -10.83 5.18 -12.48
N GLY A 182 -10.29 4.03 -12.93
CA GLY A 182 -8.91 3.93 -13.43
C GLY A 182 -8.86 4.21 -14.92
N PHE A 183 -7.90 5.01 -15.34
CA PHE A 183 -7.72 5.45 -16.73
C PHE A 183 -6.48 4.87 -17.39
N CYS A 184 -5.46 4.49 -16.60
CA CYS A 184 -4.18 4.03 -17.09
C CYS A 184 -3.50 3.07 -16.10
N THR A 185 -2.45 2.40 -16.54
CA THR A 185 -1.70 1.41 -15.77
C THR A 185 -1.19 2.00 -14.43
N TYR A 186 -0.56 3.17 -14.51
CA TYR A 186 0.07 3.80 -13.34
C TYR A 186 -0.91 4.39 -12.33
N ASP A 187 -2.22 4.44 -12.65
CA ASP A 187 -3.22 4.78 -11.63
C ASP A 187 -3.19 3.81 -10.44
N THR A 188 -2.80 2.57 -10.69
CA THR A 188 -2.73 1.49 -9.69
C THR A 188 -1.29 1.09 -9.30
N GLY A 189 -0.26 1.65 -9.96
CA GLY A 189 1.14 1.26 -9.74
C GLY A 189 1.42 -0.23 -10.02
N MET A 190 0.60 -0.88 -10.85
CA MET A 190 0.80 -2.28 -11.26
C MET A 190 1.45 -2.34 -12.65
N ASP A 191 2.69 -1.91 -12.73
CA ASP A 191 3.46 -1.91 -13.98
C ASP A 191 3.52 -3.31 -14.59
N ASN A 192 3.37 -3.41 -15.90
CA ASN A 192 3.38 -4.69 -16.63
C ASN A 192 2.32 -5.72 -16.18
N SER A 193 1.34 -5.34 -15.39
CA SER A 193 0.26 -6.25 -15.01
C SER A 193 -0.63 -6.60 -16.20
N PRO A 194 -0.96 -7.89 -16.42
CA PRO A 194 -1.92 -8.29 -17.45
C PRO A 194 -3.31 -7.67 -17.25
N ARG A 195 -3.62 -7.18 -16.05
CA ARG A 195 -4.82 -6.40 -15.77
C ARG A 195 -4.95 -5.18 -16.69
N TRP A 196 -3.83 -4.54 -17.04
CA TRP A 196 -3.78 -3.33 -17.86
C TRP A 196 -3.23 -3.58 -19.27
N ALA A 197 -3.07 -4.83 -19.69
CA ALA A 197 -2.47 -5.17 -20.98
C ALA A 197 -3.10 -4.40 -22.14
N GLY A 198 -2.25 -3.78 -22.96
CA GLY A 198 -2.64 -3.02 -24.14
C GLY A 198 -3.22 -1.63 -23.86
N LEU A 199 -3.18 -1.15 -22.61
CA LEU A 199 -3.59 0.20 -22.24
C LEU A 199 -2.37 1.10 -22.00
N ALA A 200 -2.60 2.41 -22.02
CA ALA A 200 -1.56 3.40 -21.78
C ALA A 200 -1.08 3.36 -20.32
N ASP A 201 0.20 3.65 -20.10
CA ASP A 201 0.80 3.70 -18.76
C ASP A 201 0.37 4.96 -17.99
N SER A 202 0.19 6.08 -18.68
CA SER A 202 -0.24 7.36 -18.11
C SER A 202 -1.32 8.03 -18.95
N CYS A 203 -2.00 9.02 -18.37
CA CYS A 203 -3.05 9.76 -19.06
C CYS A 203 -2.48 10.71 -20.12
N PRO A 204 -3.26 11.03 -21.19
CA PRO A 204 -2.84 11.96 -22.24
C PRO A 204 -2.41 13.31 -21.70
N ASP A 205 -1.40 13.90 -22.33
CA ASP A 205 -0.85 15.23 -22.01
C ASP A 205 -0.39 15.38 -20.53
N ALA A 206 0.01 14.27 -19.89
CA ALA A 206 0.32 14.21 -18.46
C ALA A 206 -0.77 14.86 -17.58
N ASP A 207 -2.03 14.69 -17.96
CA ASP A 207 -3.20 15.22 -17.25
C ASP A 207 -4.12 14.08 -16.79
N ALA A 208 -4.11 13.78 -15.49
CA ALA A 208 -4.93 12.72 -14.89
C ALA A 208 -6.45 12.94 -15.02
N ARG A 209 -6.91 14.07 -15.50
CA ARG A 209 -8.33 14.33 -15.81
C ARG A 209 -8.77 13.76 -17.15
N LYS A 210 -7.81 13.36 -18.00
CA LYS A 210 -8.04 12.89 -19.37
C LYS A 210 -7.98 11.37 -19.44
N CYS A 211 -9.12 10.75 -19.75
CA CYS A 211 -9.15 9.31 -20.01
C CYS A 211 -8.60 9.02 -21.41
N PRO A 212 -7.65 8.06 -21.57
CA PRO A 212 -7.22 7.63 -22.89
C PRO A 212 -8.38 7.06 -23.73
N PRO A 213 -8.36 7.25 -25.05
CA PRO A 213 -9.41 6.76 -25.95
C PRO A 213 -9.25 5.24 -26.18
N ALA A 214 -9.71 4.41 -25.24
CA ALA A 214 -9.73 2.97 -25.36
C ALA A 214 -11.13 2.42 -25.07
N PRO A 215 -11.63 1.41 -25.81
CA PRO A 215 -12.99 0.89 -25.62
C PRO A 215 -13.29 0.39 -24.21
N SER A 216 -12.29 -0.17 -23.50
CA SER A 216 -12.45 -0.70 -22.15
C SER A 216 -12.32 0.35 -21.05
N LEU A 217 -12.01 1.60 -21.37
CA LEU A 217 -11.85 2.70 -20.42
C LEU A 217 -13.06 3.65 -20.42
N PRO A 218 -13.37 4.30 -19.29
CA PRO A 218 -12.76 4.13 -17.97
C PRO A 218 -13.19 2.81 -17.28
N ARG A 219 -12.34 2.27 -16.41
CA ARG A 219 -12.64 1.09 -15.59
C ARG A 219 -13.03 1.48 -14.18
N LEU A 220 -14.06 0.85 -13.60
CA LEU A 220 -14.32 0.94 -12.16
C LEU A 220 -13.38 -0.02 -11.45
N CYS A 221 -12.49 0.51 -10.59
CA CYS A 221 -11.43 -0.26 -9.98
C CYS A 221 -11.71 -0.51 -8.48
N PRO A 222 -11.76 -1.77 -8.03
CA PRO A 222 -12.05 -2.09 -6.64
C PRO A 222 -10.97 -1.60 -5.67
N ASP A 223 -9.69 -1.74 -6.01
CA ASP A 223 -8.57 -1.28 -5.20
C ASP A 223 -8.51 0.25 -5.08
N LEU A 224 -8.71 1.01 -6.18
CA LEU A 224 -8.79 2.46 -6.14
C LEU A 224 -9.99 2.93 -5.30
N SER A 225 -11.13 2.26 -5.44
CA SER A 225 -12.33 2.55 -4.66
C SER A 225 -12.15 2.20 -3.17
N ALA A 226 -11.44 1.10 -2.87
CA ALA A 226 -11.07 0.73 -1.50
C ALA A 226 -10.11 1.75 -0.88
N THR A 227 -9.15 2.26 -1.65
CA THR A 227 -8.23 3.33 -1.20
C THR A 227 -9.02 4.59 -0.81
N VAL A 228 -10.04 4.96 -1.58
CA VAL A 228 -10.93 6.08 -1.21
C VAL A 228 -11.76 5.75 0.03
N TYR A 229 -12.26 4.52 0.16
CA TYR A 229 -12.96 4.08 1.37
C TYR A 229 -12.07 4.23 2.61
N GLY A 230 -10.86 3.65 2.61
CA GLY A 230 -9.89 3.75 3.71
C GLY A 230 -9.49 5.20 3.99
N GLY A 231 -9.32 6.01 2.94
CA GLY A 231 -9.05 7.45 3.05
C GLY A 231 -10.16 8.20 3.78
N ARG A 232 -11.43 7.92 3.48
CA ARG A 232 -12.59 8.54 4.15
C ARG A 232 -12.73 8.12 5.61
N ILE A 233 -12.39 6.86 5.93
CA ILE A 233 -12.32 6.39 7.33
C ILE A 233 -11.24 7.19 8.10
N ALA A 234 -10.09 7.40 7.50
CA ALA A 234 -9.03 8.20 8.12
C ALA A 234 -9.43 9.68 8.25
N LEU A 235 -10.08 10.27 7.23
CA LEU A 235 -10.62 11.63 7.29
C LEU A 235 -11.66 11.80 8.41
N ALA A 236 -12.52 10.80 8.63
CA ALA A 236 -13.45 10.80 9.74
C ALA A 236 -12.73 10.83 11.10
N ALA A 237 -11.69 10.01 11.26
CA ALA A 237 -10.87 9.98 12.48
C ALA A 237 -10.14 11.30 12.72
N MET A 238 -9.54 11.89 11.68
CA MET A 238 -8.90 13.20 11.74
C MET A 238 -9.91 14.31 12.10
N ALA A 239 -11.09 14.31 11.45
CA ALA A 239 -12.16 15.28 11.74
C ALA A 239 -12.61 15.18 13.21
N GLN A 240 -12.77 13.96 13.72
CA GLN A 240 -13.13 13.74 15.13
C GLN A 240 -12.05 14.28 16.07
N ALA A 241 -10.77 14.04 15.79
CA ALA A 241 -9.63 14.54 16.56
C ALA A 241 -9.54 16.08 16.53
N LEU A 242 -9.93 16.70 15.40
CA LEU A 242 -9.99 18.15 15.22
C LEU A 242 -11.30 18.79 15.78
N GLY A 243 -12.18 18.02 16.42
CA GLY A 243 -13.44 18.51 16.98
C GLY A 243 -14.56 18.77 15.95
N LYS A 244 -14.37 18.36 14.70
CA LYS A 244 -15.29 18.58 13.56
C LYS A 244 -16.31 17.43 13.44
N LYS A 245 -17.16 17.24 14.45
CA LYS A 245 -18.05 16.09 14.57
C LYS A 245 -18.97 15.87 13.36
N ALA A 246 -19.62 16.92 12.85
CA ALA A 246 -20.51 16.81 11.69
C ALA A 246 -19.77 16.40 10.42
N GLU A 247 -18.51 16.84 10.24
CA GLU A 247 -17.68 16.40 9.14
C GLU A 247 -17.28 14.93 9.30
N ALA A 248 -16.96 14.48 10.52
CA ALA A 248 -16.64 13.08 10.80
C ALA A 248 -17.83 12.15 10.46
N GLU A 249 -19.05 12.50 10.87
CA GLU A 249 -20.26 11.73 10.54
C GLU A 249 -20.50 11.66 9.03
N ARG A 250 -20.31 12.77 8.32
CA ARG A 250 -20.42 12.81 6.86
C ARG A 250 -19.39 11.87 6.20
N TRP A 251 -18.12 11.92 6.62
CA TRP A 251 -17.08 11.04 6.07
C TRP A 251 -17.39 9.57 6.28
N LEU A 252 -17.92 9.19 7.46
CA LEU A 252 -18.33 7.80 7.73
C LEU A 252 -19.50 7.37 6.82
N ALA A 253 -20.50 8.22 6.62
CA ALA A 253 -21.63 7.92 5.73
C ALA A 253 -21.17 7.74 4.28
N GLU A 254 -20.28 8.59 3.80
CA GLU A 254 -19.71 8.52 2.45
C GLU A 254 -18.78 7.32 2.27
N ALA A 255 -18.03 6.93 3.33
CA ALA A 255 -17.24 5.71 3.34
C ALA A 255 -18.14 4.46 3.25
N GLU A 256 -19.22 4.40 4.02
CA GLU A 256 -20.14 3.26 3.97
C GLU A 256 -20.85 3.14 2.60
N THR A 257 -21.12 4.26 1.96
CA THR A 257 -21.72 4.29 0.62
C THR A 257 -20.79 3.63 -0.41
N ILE A 258 -19.54 4.07 -0.50
CA ILE A 258 -18.59 3.48 -1.47
C ILE A 258 -18.26 2.02 -1.12
N ARG A 259 -18.17 1.65 0.17
CA ARG A 259 -17.95 0.27 0.62
C ARG A 259 -19.03 -0.68 0.06
N LYS A 260 -20.30 -0.31 0.19
CA LYS A 260 -21.42 -1.10 -0.36
C LYS A 260 -21.31 -1.26 -1.87
N LEU A 261 -21.01 -0.18 -2.59
CA LEU A 261 -20.85 -0.22 -4.05
C LEU A 261 -19.69 -1.11 -4.49
N ILE A 262 -18.57 -1.13 -3.76
CA ILE A 262 -17.45 -2.05 -4.04
C ILE A 262 -17.94 -3.50 -3.97
N ILE A 263 -18.63 -3.87 -2.89
CA ILE A 263 -19.13 -5.23 -2.68
C ILE A 263 -20.20 -5.61 -3.71
N GLU A 264 -21.17 -4.75 -3.92
CA GLU A 264 -22.32 -5.03 -4.79
C GLU A 264 -21.95 -5.09 -6.27
N ARG A 265 -20.98 -4.32 -6.72
CA ARG A 265 -20.69 -4.14 -8.14
C ARG A 265 -19.37 -4.77 -8.61
N LEU A 266 -18.39 -4.90 -7.73
CA LEU A 266 -17.02 -5.29 -8.11
C LEU A 266 -16.61 -6.66 -7.57
N TYR A 267 -17.42 -7.29 -6.73
CA TYR A 267 -17.22 -8.66 -6.28
C TYR A 267 -17.92 -9.66 -7.21
N CYS A 268 -17.18 -10.66 -7.68
CA CYS A 268 -17.69 -11.78 -8.46
C CYS A 268 -17.77 -13.02 -7.56
N ALA A 269 -18.98 -13.41 -7.16
CA ALA A 269 -19.20 -14.56 -6.28
C ALA A 269 -18.82 -15.90 -6.95
N GLU A 270 -18.97 -16.01 -8.27
CA GLU A 270 -18.57 -17.21 -9.04
C GLU A 270 -17.09 -17.53 -8.85
N ASP A 271 -16.23 -16.50 -8.90
CA ASP A 271 -14.77 -16.64 -8.78
C ASP A 271 -14.27 -16.41 -7.35
N ALA A 272 -15.10 -15.92 -6.43
CA ALA A 272 -14.70 -15.40 -5.13
C ALA A 272 -13.57 -14.37 -5.25
N ALA A 273 -13.73 -13.40 -6.13
CA ALA A 273 -12.70 -12.40 -6.45
C ALA A 273 -13.31 -11.04 -6.74
N PHE A 274 -12.51 -9.99 -6.51
CA PHE A 274 -12.83 -8.64 -6.96
C PHE A 274 -12.19 -8.40 -8.31
N TYR A 275 -12.90 -7.68 -9.19
CA TYR A 275 -12.46 -7.36 -10.54
C TYR A 275 -12.82 -5.93 -10.92
N ASP A 276 -12.04 -5.36 -11.84
CA ASP A 276 -12.47 -4.15 -12.55
C ASP A 276 -13.73 -4.43 -13.37
N LEU A 277 -14.58 -3.41 -13.47
CA LEU A 277 -15.60 -3.34 -14.50
C LEU A 277 -15.15 -2.40 -15.61
N ASP A 278 -15.09 -2.87 -16.84
CA ASP A 278 -14.79 -2.05 -18.02
C ASP A 278 -15.92 -1.04 -18.33
N ALA A 279 -15.72 -0.25 -19.38
CA ALA A 279 -16.71 0.73 -19.82
C ALA A 279 -18.05 0.11 -20.26
N GLN A 280 -18.07 -1.16 -20.64
CA GLN A 280 -19.25 -1.92 -21.03
C GLN A 280 -19.91 -2.67 -19.85
N GLY A 281 -19.34 -2.53 -18.63
CA GLY A 281 -19.84 -3.21 -17.44
C GLY A 281 -19.48 -4.69 -17.36
N LYS A 282 -18.43 -5.13 -18.07
CA LYS A 282 -17.91 -6.49 -18.02
C LYS A 282 -16.73 -6.58 -17.07
N PHE A 283 -16.64 -7.68 -16.31
CA PHE A 283 -15.48 -7.95 -15.48
C PHE A 283 -14.21 -8.16 -16.31
N VAL A 284 -13.15 -7.45 -15.96
CA VAL A 284 -11.79 -7.72 -16.43
C VAL A 284 -11.24 -8.84 -15.58
N ARG A 285 -11.42 -10.08 -16.01
CA ARG A 285 -11.13 -11.28 -15.21
C ARG A 285 -9.62 -11.58 -15.16
N VAL A 286 -8.88 -10.75 -14.40
CA VAL A 286 -7.49 -10.99 -14.02
C VAL A 286 -7.42 -10.99 -12.50
N ARG A 287 -7.15 -12.13 -11.90
CA ARG A 287 -6.99 -12.26 -10.45
C ARG A 287 -5.61 -11.78 -10.05
N SER A 288 -5.55 -10.54 -9.62
CA SER A 288 -4.30 -9.86 -9.30
C SER A 288 -4.25 -9.37 -7.85
N ASP A 289 -3.12 -8.79 -7.45
CA ASP A 289 -2.87 -8.19 -6.13
C ASP A 289 -3.95 -7.18 -5.70
N LEU A 290 -4.78 -6.68 -6.64
CA LEU A 290 -5.91 -5.82 -6.29
C LEU A 290 -6.79 -6.41 -5.17
N ILE A 291 -6.89 -7.76 -5.09
CA ILE A 291 -7.69 -8.44 -4.06
C ILE A 291 -7.09 -8.18 -2.67
N SER A 292 -5.77 -8.31 -2.52
CA SER A 292 -5.08 -8.02 -1.26
C SER A 292 -5.19 -6.53 -0.87
N ARG A 293 -5.23 -5.64 -1.86
CA ARG A 293 -5.40 -4.18 -1.64
C ARG A 293 -6.80 -3.85 -1.13
N VAL A 294 -7.84 -4.50 -1.63
CA VAL A 294 -9.21 -4.37 -1.08
C VAL A 294 -9.26 -4.82 0.38
N MET A 295 -8.56 -5.92 0.72
CA MET A 295 -8.45 -6.38 2.12
C MET A 295 -7.68 -5.36 2.96
N GLY A 296 -6.64 -4.75 2.41
CA GLY A 296 -5.81 -3.74 3.09
C GLY A 296 -6.58 -2.54 3.65
N GLU A 297 -7.71 -2.24 3.04
CA GLU A 297 -8.58 -1.14 3.47
C GLU A 297 -9.79 -1.60 4.30
N HIS A 298 -9.86 -2.86 4.68
CA HIS A 298 -10.89 -3.42 5.56
C HIS A 298 -12.32 -3.24 5.02
N VAL A 299 -12.49 -3.39 3.71
CA VAL A 299 -13.79 -3.24 3.04
C VAL A 299 -14.81 -4.26 3.56
N LEU A 300 -14.36 -5.47 3.90
CA LEU A 300 -15.21 -6.52 4.45
C LEU A 300 -15.22 -6.47 5.98
N LYS A 301 -16.41 -6.36 6.56
CA LYS A 301 -16.61 -6.26 8.01
C LYS A 301 -17.02 -7.63 8.55
N LEU A 302 -16.15 -8.31 9.31
CA LEU A 302 -16.40 -9.67 9.76
C LEU A 302 -17.56 -9.82 10.75
N GLU A 303 -18.02 -8.74 11.37
CA GLU A 303 -19.25 -8.69 12.18
C GLU A 303 -20.53 -8.77 11.33
N ILE A 304 -20.43 -8.49 10.01
CA ILE A 304 -21.55 -8.62 9.06
C ILE A 304 -21.47 -9.99 8.41
N ALA A 305 -22.51 -10.81 8.56
CA ALA A 305 -22.51 -12.21 8.13
C ALA A 305 -22.30 -12.39 6.60
N SER A 306 -22.78 -11.45 5.78
CA SER A 306 -22.54 -11.47 4.33
C SER A 306 -21.09 -11.21 3.98
N ASP A 307 -20.47 -10.20 4.63
CA ASP A 307 -19.08 -9.81 4.39
C ASP A 307 -18.12 -10.92 4.86
N ARG A 308 -18.43 -11.54 6.01
CA ARG A 308 -17.67 -12.69 6.52
C ARG A 308 -17.65 -13.84 5.50
N ARG A 309 -18.79 -14.19 4.90
CA ARG A 309 -18.85 -15.24 3.86
C ARG A 309 -18.00 -14.86 2.65
N ILE A 310 -18.09 -13.62 2.19
CA ILE A 310 -17.24 -13.14 1.09
C ILE A 310 -15.76 -13.25 1.47
N PHE A 311 -15.39 -12.82 2.66
CA PHE A 311 -14.01 -12.93 3.14
C PHE A 311 -13.54 -14.39 3.18
N ASP A 312 -14.34 -15.30 3.74
CA ASP A 312 -13.98 -16.72 3.87
C ASP A 312 -13.80 -17.37 2.48
N ASP A 313 -14.65 -17.03 1.52
CA ASP A 313 -14.55 -17.50 0.14
C ASP A 313 -13.30 -16.94 -0.56
N VAL A 314 -13.04 -15.63 -0.45
CA VAL A 314 -11.84 -14.99 -1.03
C VAL A 314 -10.56 -15.54 -0.37
N TRP A 315 -10.59 -15.73 0.94
CA TRP A 315 -9.46 -16.30 1.66
C TRP A 315 -9.15 -17.72 1.20
N ALA A 316 -10.14 -18.60 1.21
CA ALA A 316 -9.94 -20.02 0.90
C ALA A 316 -9.65 -20.27 -0.58
N ARG A 317 -10.30 -19.55 -1.50
CA ARG A 317 -10.21 -19.80 -2.93
C ARG A 317 -9.13 -18.97 -3.64
N GLN A 318 -8.69 -17.86 -3.04
CA GLN A 318 -7.70 -16.96 -3.63
C GLN A 318 -6.48 -16.79 -2.72
N LEU A 319 -6.59 -16.01 -1.64
CA LEU A 319 -5.43 -15.51 -0.90
C LEU A 319 -4.64 -16.61 -0.17
N HIS A 320 -5.29 -17.65 0.36
CA HIS A 320 -4.64 -18.79 1.04
C HIS A 320 -4.68 -20.07 0.20
N ASN A 321 -4.95 -19.96 -1.09
CA ASN A 321 -4.93 -21.10 -1.99
C ASN A 321 -3.52 -21.28 -2.59
N PRO A 322 -2.87 -22.46 -2.40
CA PRO A 322 -1.53 -22.73 -2.93
C PRO A 322 -1.47 -22.78 -4.46
N ASP A 323 -2.59 -22.98 -5.14
CA ASP A 323 -2.67 -22.91 -6.60
C ASP A 323 -2.95 -21.49 -7.11
N ALA A 324 -3.24 -20.53 -6.22
CA ALA A 324 -3.53 -19.15 -6.58
C ALA A 324 -2.46 -18.18 -6.05
N PHE A 325 -2.68 -17.54 -4.90
CA PHE A 325 -1.74 -16.52 -4.39
C PHE A 325 -0.76 -17.03 -3.34
N TRP A 326 -1.06 -18.18 -2.70
CA TRP A 326 -0.29 -18.71 -1.59
C TRP A 326 0.87 -19.61 -2.04
N ALA A 327 1.76 -19.05 -2.87
CA ALA A 327 2.99 -19.72 -3.31
C ALA A 327 3.93 -20.03 -2.12
N PRO A 328 4.99 -20.84 -2.28
CA PRO A 328 6.03 -21.02 -1.28
C PRO A 328 6.60 -19.71 -0.73
N PHE A 329 6.68 -18.66 -1.55
CA PHE A 329 7.02 -17.29 -1.13
C PHE A 329 5.83 -16.37 -1.45
N PRO A 330 4.82 -16.31 -0.57
CA PRO A 330 3.59 -15.59 -0.82
C PRO A 330 3.78 -14.07 -0.65
N LEU A 331 2.93 -13.23 -1.21
CA LEU A 331 1.80 -13.46 -2.11
C LEU A 331 2.24 -13.13 -3.55
N THR A 332 1.73 -13.88 -4.53
CA THR A 332 2.00 -13.56 -5.95
C THR A 332 1.20 -12.34 -6.41
N SER A 333 1.69 -11.62 -7.42
CA SER A 333 1.00 -10.44 -7.97
C SER A 333 -0.18 -10.78 -8.89
N VAL A 334 -0.20 -12.00 -9.42
CA VAL A 334 -1.33 -12.62 -10.14
C VAL A 334 -1.47 -14.05 -9.64
N ALA A 335 -2.68 -14.57 -9.57
CA ALA A 335 -2.94 -15.94 -9.15
C ALA A 335 -2.25 -16.94 -10.10
N MET A 336 -1.51 -17.91 -9.57
CA MET A 336 -0.72 -18.87 -10.36
C MET A 336 -1.55 -19.74 -11.31
N ASN A 337 -2.84 -19.96 -10.99
CA ASN A 337 -3.81 -20.63 -11.84
C ASN A 337 -4.66 -19.68 -12.69
N ASP A 338 -4.29 -18.41 -12.77
CA ASP A 338 -4.86 -17.49 -13.74
C ASP A 338 -4.25 -17.75 -15.13
N PRO A 339 -5.04 -17.78 -16.21
CA PRO A 339 -4.52 -17.98 -17.57
C PRO A 339 -3.48 -16.93 -17.99
N LEU A 340 -3.50 -15.75 -17.37
CA LEU A 340 -2.61 -14.64 -17.67
C LEU A 340 -1.41 -14.55 -16.71
N PHE A 341 -1.21 -15.54 -15.84
CA PHE A 341 -0.05 -15.62 -14.97
C PHE A 341 1.25 -15.71 -15.79
N VAL A 342 2.16 -14.79 -15.58
CA VAL A 342 3.44 -14.71 -16.29
C VAL A 342 4.46 -15.61 -15.60
N ARG A 343 4.80 -16.74 -16.21
CA ARG A 343 5.75 -17.73 -15.67
C ARG A 343 7.21 -17.31 -15.80
N SER A 344 7.57 -16.68 -16.92
CA SER A 344 8.88 -16.02 -17.09
C SER A 344 8.72 -14.58 -16.61
N ILE A 345 9.27 -14.29 -15.44
CA ILE A 345 9.10 -12.99 -14.81
C ILE A 345 9.97 -11.97 -15.54
N PRO A 346 9.38 -11.02 -16.30
CA PRO A 346 10.08 -9.91 -16.92
C PRO A 346 10.42 -8.82 -15.89
N GLU A 347 11.11 -7.79 -16.31
CA GLU A 347 11.40 -6.61 -15.50
C GLU A 347 10.14 -6.05 -14.84
N ASN A 348 10.24 -5.73 -13.52
CA ASN A 348 9.18 -5.12 -12.72
C ASN A 348 7.81 -5.75 -12.98
N SER A 349 7.71 -7.07 -12.91
CA SER A 349 6.52 -7.81 -13.32
C SER A 349 5.47 -7.90 -12.22
N TRP A 350 4.40 -7.13 -12.35
CA TRP A 350 3.15 -7.36 -11.64
C TRP A 350 2.29 -8.46 -12.31
N GLY A 351 2.92 -9.31 -13.13
CA GLY A 351 2.26 -10.43 -13.82
C GLY A 351 2.40 -11.77 -13.12
N GLY A 352 3.14 -11.88 -12.02
CA GLY A 352 3.32 -13.19 -11.37
C GLY A 352 4.31 -13.22 -10.21
N ALA A 353 5.26 -12.30 -10.11
CA ALA A 353 6.24 -12.27 -9.04
C ALA A 353 5.61 -11.96 -7.67
N SER A 354 6.28 -12.36 -6.59
CA SER A 354 5.98 -11.88 -5.24
C SER A 354 6.67 -10.53 -5.04
N GLN A 355 5.87 -9.49 -4.81
CA GLN A 355 6.33 -8.11 -4.72
C GLN A 355 6.56 -7.69 -3.26
N ALA A 356 7.67 -7.00 -2.99
CA ALA A 356 7.98 -6.49 -1.66
C ALA A 356 6.90 -5.53 -1.13
N LEU A 357 6.34 -4.69 -2.00
CA LEU A 357 5.23 -3.80 -1.63
C LEU A 357 3.99 -4.56 -1.18
N THR A 358 3.66 -5.69 -1.81
CA THR A 358 2.54 -6.55 -1.39
C THR A 358 2.82 -7.17 -0.02
N ALA A 359 4.04 -7.67 0.20
CA ALA A 359 4.45 -8.22 1.48
C ALA A 359 4.40 -7.16 2.60
N LEU A 360 4.92 -5.95 2.34
CA LEU A 360 4.92 -4.85 3.30
C LEU A 360 3.49 -4.44 3.70
N ARG A 361 2.55 -4.46 2.75
CA ARG A 361 1.13 -4.16 2.98
C ARG A 361 0.38 -5.27 3.71
N ALA A 362 0.87 -6.51 3.72
CA ALA A 362 0.21 -7.65 4.36
C ALA A 362 -0.11 -7.41 5.85
N SER A 363 0.75 -6.66 6.57
CA SER A 363 0.52 -6.28 7.96
C SER A 363 -0.75 -5.43 8.17
N ARG A 364 -1.21 -4.71 7.16
CA ARG A 364 -2.40 -3.85 7.26
C ARG A 364 -3.70 -4.65 7.38
N TRP A 365 -3.74 -5.88 6.88
CA TRP A 365 -4.97 -6.65 6.81
C TRP A 365 -4.93 -8.04 7.44
N MET A 366 -3.80 -8.77 7.38
CA MET A 366 -3.77 -10.15 7.89
C MET A 366 -4.02 -10.21 9.40
N GLU A 367 -3.45 -9.29 10.17
CA GLU A 367 -3.72 -9.19 11.62
C GLU A 367 -5.17 -8.77 11.89
N HIS A 368 -5.70 -7.82 11.11
CA HIS A 368 -7.08 -7.35 11.24
C HIS A 368 -8.10 -8.49 11.05
N TYR A 369 -7.88 -9.33 10.06
CA TYR A 369 -8.75 -10.47 9.76
C TYR A 369 -8.43 -11.75 10.57
N GLY A 370 -7.56 -11.66 11.59
CA GLY A 370 -7.23 -12.79 12.46
C GLY A 370 -6.40 -13.88 11.78
N LYS A 371 -5.62 -13.53 10.75
CA LYS A 371 -4.76 -14.45 9.98
C LYS A 371 -3.31 -14.40 10.49
N GLN A 372 -3.15 -14.38 11.82
CA GLN A 372 -1.85 -14.27 12.46
C GLN A 372 -0.90 -15.44 12.14
N PRO A 373 -1.32 -16.74 12.17
CA PRO A 373 -0.43 -17.84 11.83
C PRO A 373 0.10 -17.77 10.41
N GLU A 374 -0.76 -17.43 9.46
CA GLU A 374 -0.41 -17.30 8.04
C GLU A 374 0.47 -16.09 7.81
N PHE A 375 0.25 -15.00 8.54
CA PHE A 375 1.12 -13.83 8.46
C PHE A 375 2.51 -14.14 9.02
N ILE A 376 2.63 -14.90 10.12
CA ILE A 376 3.91 -15.37 10.63
C ILE A 376 4.63 -16.22 9.56
N HIS A 377 3.91 -17.13 8.91
CA HIS A 377 4.48 -17.92 7.81
C HIS A 377 4.98 -17.04 6.66
N LEU A 378 4.16 -16.09 6.20
CA LEU A 378 4.57 -15.14 5.14
C LEU A 378 5.85 -14.39 5.54
N MET A 379 5.91 -13.85 6.75
CA MET A 379 7.10 -13.15 7.25
C MET A 379 8.33 -14.06 7.26
N GLN A 380 8.20 -15.30 7.73
CA GLN A 380 9.30 -16.28 7.74
C GLN A 380 9.82 -16.58 6.33
N GLN A 381 8.92 -16.77 5.36
CA GLN A 381 9.32 -17.06 3.97
C GLN A 381 10.04 -15.85 3.35
N TRP A 382 9.51 -14.64 3.52
CA TRP A 382 10.15 -13.44 3.00
C TRP A 382 11.53 -13.21 3.62
N VAL A 383 11.67 -13.31 4.93
CA VAL A 383 12.97 -13.17 5.60
C VAL A 383 13.95 -14.26 5.14
N ALA A 384 13.50 -15.51 4.98
CA ALA A 384 14.32 -16.61 4.48
C ALA A 384 14.77 -16.35 3.02
N GLY A 385 13.87 -15.87 2.17
CA GLY A 385 14.17 -15.51 0.78
C GLY A 385 15.21 -14.38 0.69
N ILE A 386 15.02 -13.29 1.43
CA ILE A 386 15.96 -12.16 1.49
C ILE A 386 17.34 -12.64 1.99
N ASN A 387 17.38 -13.41 3.07
CA ASN A 387 18.65 -13.94 3.60
C ASN A 387 19.37 -14.87 2.61
N ARG A 388 18.63 -15.60 1.77
CA ARG A 388 19.20 -16.51 0.77
C ARG A 388 19.71 -15.78 -0.46
N SER A 389 18.89 -14.90 -1.02
CA SER A 389 19.17 -14.20 -2.26
C SER A 389 20.08 -12.99 -2.11
N GLY A 390 20.03 -12.34 -0.97
CA GLY A 390 20.83 -11.14 -0.67
C GLY A 390 22.31 -11.39 -0.46
N LYS A 391 22.83 -12.57 -0.80
CA LYS A 391 24.26 -12.98 -0.82
C LYS A 391 25.16 -12.24 0.16
N SER A 392 24.77 -12.05 1.40
CA SER A 392 25.52 -11.33 2.44
C SER A 392 25.91 -9.87 2.13
N THR A 393 25.45 -9.28 1.03
CA THR A 393 25.89 -7.98 0.50
C THR A 393 24.86 -6.87 0.61
N GLY A 394 23.65 -7.16 1.14
CA GLY A 394 22.60 -6.12 1.24
C GLY A 394 21.93 -5.77 -0.09
N GLU A 395 21.92 -6.68 -1.03
CA GLU A 395 21.17 -6.52 -2.27
C GLU A 395 19.67 -6.69 -1.97
N PHE A 396 18.91 -5.61 -2.00
CA PHE A 396 17.47 -5.60 -1.84
C PHE A 396 16.81 -5.29 -3.19
N TRP A 397 16.10 -6.26 -3.75
CA TRP A 397 15.42 -6.17 -5.05
C TRP A 397 13.91 -6.09 -4.86
N ALA A 398 13.20 -5.56 -5.85
CA ALA A 398 11.77 -5.30 -5.74
C ALA A 398 10.91 -6.56 -5.60
N GLN A 399 11.35 -7.68 -6.19
CA GLN A 399 10.52 -8.87 -6.35
C GLN A 399 11.30 -10.18 -6.24
N MET A 400 10.58 -11.24 -5.85
CA MET A 400 11.07 -12.61 -5.77
C MET A 400 10.32 -13.52 -6.72
N ASN A 401 11.02 -14.56 -7.19
CA ASN A 401 10.36 -15.73 -7.77
C ASN A 401 9.51 -16.41 -6.68
N PRO A 402 8.19 -16.55 -6.87
CA PRO A 402 7.29 -17.06 -5.84
C PRO A 402 7.55 -18.53 -5.47
N MET A 403 8.21 -19.30 -6.36
CA MET A 403 8.49 -20.72 -6.13
C MET A 403 9.85 -20.96 -5.44
N THR A 404 10.85 -20.13 -5.74
CA THR A 404 12.22 -20.34 -5.24
C THR A 404 12.65 -19.36 -4.16
N GLY A 405 11.99 -18.18 -4.07
CA GLY A 405 12.37 -17.09 -3.18
C GLY A 405 13.67 -16.40 -3.60
N GLU A 406 14.15 -16.65 -4.81
CA GLU A 406 15.27 -15.92 -5.37
C GLU A 406 14.81 -14.58 -5.91
N PHE A 407 15.60 -13.55 -5.67
CA PHE A 407 15.36 -12.27 -6.31
C PHE A 407 15.50 -12.38 -7.82
N THR A 408 14.54 -11.79 -8.52
CA THR A 408 14.60 -11.67 -9.97
C THR A 408 15.30 -10.36 -10.30
N ARG A 409 16.48 -10.48 -10.89
CA ARG A 409 17.25 -9.33 -11.38
C ARG A 409 16.65 -8.87 -12.69
N GLN A 410 16.33 -7.62 -12.76
CA GLN A 410 15.84 -7.09 -14.01
C GLN A 410 16.10 -5.60 -14.11
N GLY A 411 17.24 -5.25 -14.69
CA GLY A 411 17.56 -3.88 -15.06
C GLY A 411 17.70 -2.86 -13.93
N ALA A 412 17.16 -3.18 -12.76
CA ALA A 412 17.21 -2.32 -11.60
C ALA A 412 18.46 -2.58 -10.75
N GLU A 413 19.02 -1.55 -10.15
CA GLU A 413 20.09 -1.72 -9.18
C GLU A 413 19.56 -2.19 -7.82
N PRO A 414 20.36 -2.95 -7.05
CA PRO A 414 20.00 -3.31 -5.70
C PRO A 414 19.90 -2.06 -4.81
N GLY A 415 19.01 -2.08 -3.83
CA GLY A 415 18.83 -0.97 -2.90
C GLY A 415 17.38 -0.49 -2.79
N TYR A 416 16.44 -1.40 -3.03
CA TYR A 416 15.01 -1.12 -2.98
C TYR A 416 14.52 -0.97 -1.54
N SER A 417 14.05 0.23 -1.17
CA SER A 417 13.60 0.56 0.19
C SER A 417 12.49 -0.34 0.72
N PRO A 418 11.43 -0.68 -0.05
CA PRO A 418 10.40 -1.57 0.44
C PRO A 418 10.90 -2.94 0.90
N THR A 419 11.86 -3.54 0.20
CA THR A 419 12.42 -4.85 0.60
C THR A 419 13.28 -4.73 1.85
N ALA A 420 14.05 -3.67 1.99
CA ALA A 420 14.77 -3.38 3.23
C ALA A 420 13.80 -3.19 4.41
N LEU A 421 12.69 -2.48 4.20
CA LEU A 421 11.63 -2.29 5.21
C LEU A 421 10.89 -3.58 5.54
N VAL A 422 10.59 -4.43 4.53
CA VAL A 422 10.04 -5.78 4.77
C VAL A 422 10.96 -6.56 5.70
N TYR A 423 12.27 -6.53 5.44
CA TYR A 423 13.22 -7.23 6.30
C TYR A 423 13.20 -6.73 7.73
N LEU A 424 13.32 -5.41 7.93
CA LEU A 424 13.34 -4.82 9.26
C LEU A 424 12.03 -5.06 10.03
N ASP A 425 10.89 -4.80 9.40
CA ASP A 425 9.59 -4.96 10.06
C ASP A 425 9.29 -6.42 10.39
N PHE A 426 9.59 -7.35 9.48
CA PHE A 426 9.32 -8.77 9.69
C PHE A 426 10.26 -9.40 10.73
N VAL A 427 11.54 -9.07 10.70
CA VAL A 427 12.50 -9.53 11.73
C VAL A 427 12.07 -9.04 13.11
N ARG A 428 11.69 -7.76 13.23
CA ARG A 428 11.21 -7.19 14.49
C ARG A 428 9.95 -7.92 15.00
N ARG A 429 8.96 -8.12 14.13
CA ARG A 429 7.71 -8.83 14.47
C ARG A 429 7.95 -10.28 14.86
N LEU A 430 8.75 -11.02 14.10
CA LEU A 430 9.09 -12.40 14.40
C LEU A 430 9.84 -12.53 15.72
N SER A 431 10.71 -11.57 16.05
CA SER A 431 11.45 -11.55 17.32
C SER A 431 10.54 -11.36 18.54
N SER A 432 9.40 -10.69 18.39
CA SER A 432 8.42 -10.53 19.47
C SER A 432 7.51 -11.76 19.68
N HIS A 433 7.47 -12.68 18.71
CA HIS A 433 6.69 -13.93 18.79
C HIS A 433 7.53 -15.14 19.21
N SER A 434 8.84 -14.98 19.42
CA SER A 434 9.75 -16.04 19.83
C SER A 434 9.87 -16.12 21.37
N ILE A 435 8.71 -16.24 22.04
CA ILE A 435 8.63 -16.51 23.48
C ILE A 435 7.79 -17.75 23.69
#